data_ae4e68ddb70027ec20e1bd30540b707e
#
_entry.id   ae4e68ddb70027ec20e1bd30540b707e
#
_cell.length_a   1.000
_cell.length_b   1.000
_cell.length_c   1.000
_cell.angle_alpha   90.00
_cell.angle_beta   90.00
_cell.angle_gamma   90.00
#
_symmetry.space_group_name_H-M   'P 1'
#
loop_
_entity.id
_entity.type
_entity.pdbx_description
1 polymer ?
#
loop_
_entity_poly.entity_id
_entity_poly.type
_entity_poly.pdbx_seq_one_letter_code
_entity_poly.pdbx_strand_id
1 'polypeptide(L)'
;MNYIGSKLQLCDFIKETIEKTLLANNDKRRWEELIFADLFAGTGIVGSSFKRLGCQVISNDLHYYSYCLIKALIENNKELEFKGLVREYPELKNIENKLSFIINILESLEGEKGFIYNNYCLGGTQGKEFERVYFSDENGMKCDAIRSKIEEWKEKHLIEENEYFYLISILLEGIDQVANTASVYGAFLKKIKKSAAKPLQLKELTINFNNKENKVYNDDINDLILRIEGDVLYLDPPYNHRQYSSNYHILETIAKYDEPIIMGKTGLRDYSYQKSKYCSKVQSVLTFEHLVKNAKFKYIFLSYNYYR
;
A
#
# COMPACT_ATOMS: atom_id res chain seq x y z
N MET A 1 0.61 -3.68 -8.43
CA MET A 1 1.09 -2.27 -8.47
C MET A 1 2.49 -2.17 -9.05
N ASN A 2 2.75 -1.19 -9.92
CA ASN A 2 4.10 -0.86 -10.40
C ASN A 2 4.80 0.01 -9.35
N TYR A 3 5.50 -0.63 -8.42
CA TYR A 3 6.14 0.06 -7.31
C TYR A 3 7.67 0.10 -7.50
N ILE A 4 8.25 1.32 -7.45
CA ILE A 4 9.72 1.46 -7.52
C ILE A 4 10.35 0.80 -6.30
N GLY A 5 11.31 -0.06 -6.56
CA GLY A 5 12.02 -0.78 -5.49
C GLY A 5 11.27 -2.01 -4.97
N SER A 6 10.17 -2.44 -5.61
CA SER A 6 9.50 -3.69 -5.25
C SER A 6 10.50 -4.85 -5.17
N LYS A 7 10.46 -5.59 -4.07
CA LYS A 7 11.36 -6.72 -3.79
C LYS A 7 10.78 -8.08 -4.22
N LEU A 8 9.70 -8.07 -5.04
CA LEU A 8 9.05 -9.32 -5.47
C LEU A 8 10.03 -10.34 -6.03
N GLN A 9 10.94 -9.90 -6.90
CA GLN A 9 11.96 -10.77 -7.51
C GLN A 9 13.12 -11.13 -6.56
N LEU A 10 13.20 -10.48 -5.42
CA LEU A 10 14.28 -10.68 -4.44
C LEU A 10 13.81 -11.42 -3.19
N CYS A 11 12.52 -11.78 -3.06
CA CYS A 11 11.99 -12.45 -1.86
C CYS A 11 12.74 -13.75 -1.55
N ASP A 12 13.02 -14.58 -2.54
CA ASP A 12 13.76 -15.83 -2.34
C ASP A 12 15.21 -15.56 -1.90
N PHE A 13 15.88 -14.58 -2.50
CA PHE A 13 17.22 -14.17 -2.10
C PHE A 13 17.27 -13.64 -0.66
N ILE A 14 16.28 -12.82 -0.27
CA ILE A 14 16.15 -12.30 1.10
C ILE A 14 15.97 -13.46 2.08
N LYS A 15 15.05 -14.38 1.77
CA LYS A 15 14.81 -15.58 2.57
C LYS A 15 16.08 -16.40 2.75
N GLU A 16 16.77 -16.78 1.65
CA GLU A 16 18.01 -17.55 1.71
C GLU A 16 19.11 -16.87 2.51
N THR A 17 19.22 -15.53 2.40
CA THR A 17 20.21 -14.75 3.14
C THR A 17 19.96 -14.81 4.63
N ILE A 18 18.69 -14.71 5.05
CA ILE A 18 18.29 -14.83 6.44
C ILE A 18 18.53 -16.26 6.94
N GLU A 19 18.13 -17.30 6.20
CA GLU A 19 18.38 -18.71 6.54
C GLU A 19 19.87 -19.01 6.77
N LYS A 20 20.72 -18.57 5.84
CA LYS A 20 22.18 -18.73 5.97
C LYS A 20 22.72 -18.04 7.23
N THR A 21 22.21 -16.87 7.55
CA THR A 21 22.61 -16.12 8.75
C THR A 21 22.18 -16.83 10.02
N LEU A 22 20.93 -17.33 10.10
CA LEU A 22 20.43 -18.10 11.24
C LEU A 22 21.30 -19.34 11.46
N LEU A 23 21.56 -20.12 10.40
CA LEU A 23 22.38 -21.32 10.47
C LEU A 23 23.83 -21.03 10.92
N ALA A 24 24.44 -19.97 10.38
CA ALA A 24 25.79 -19.55 10.77
C ALA A 24 25.90 -19.16 12.25
N ASN A 25 24.79 -18.75 12.86
CA ASN A 25 24.70 -18.42 14.30
C ASN A 25 24.12 -19.55 15.16
N ASN A 26 24.04 -20.77 14.62
CA ASN A 26 23.43 -21.94 15.28
C ASN A 26 21.99 -21.72 15.74
N ASP A 27 21.26 -20.82 15.10
CA ASP A 27 19.84 -20.59 15.35
C ASP A 27 19.03 -21.57 14.49
N LYS A 28 18.46 -22.58 15.14
CA LYS A 28 17.73 -23.68 14.49
C LYS A 28 16.22 -23.49 14.53
N ARG A 29 15.74 -22.30 14.93
CA ARG A 29 14.31 -22.01 15.00
C ARG A 29 13.70 -22.05 13.59
N ARG A 30 12.48 -22.55 13.52
CA ARG A 30 11.68 -22.54 12.30
C ARG A 30 11.05 -21.15 12.11
N TRP A 31 10.60 -20.86 10.92
CA TRP A 31 9.98 -19.58 10.58
C TRP A 31 8.80 -19.23 11.49
N GLU A 32 8.01 -20.24 11.89
CA GLU A 32 6.85 -20.05 12.75
C GLU A 32 7.22 -19.64 14.19
N GLU A 33 8.49 -19.76 14.55
CA GLU A 33 9.00 -19.38 15.87
C GLU A 33 9.64 -17.99 15.89
N LEU A 34 9.67 -17.31 14.72
CA LEU A 34 10.33 -16.03 14.55
C LEU A 34 9.32 -14.87 14.44
N ILE A 35 9.73 -13.73 14.99
CA ILE A 35 9.11 -12.43 14.76
C ILE A 35 9.95 -11.69 13.71
N PHE A 36 9.34 -11.46 12.55
CA PHE A 36 9.94 -10.75 11.42
C PHE A 36 9.36 -9.34 11.30
N ALA A 37 10.22 -8.32 11.26
CA ALA A 37 9.80 -6.94 11.09
C ALA A 37 10.25 -6.37 9.73
N ASP A 38 9.31 -5.79 8.96
CA ASP A 38 9.53 -5.07 7.71
C ASP A 38 9.04 -3.63 7.90
N LEU A 39 9.96 -2.68 8.14
CA LEU A 39 9.59 -1.35 8.60
C LEU A 39 9.61 -0.27 7.50
N PHE A 40 9.96 -0.63 6.27
CA PHE A 40 9.78 0.16 5.05
C PHE A 40 8.99 -0.67 4.04
N ALA A 41 7.79 -1.11 4.46
CA ALA A 41 7.10 -2.22 3.83
C ALA A 41 6.59 -1.95 2.39
N GLY A 42 6.37 -0.68 2.02
CA GLY A 42 5.89 -0.31 0.69
C GLY A 42 4.59 -1.04 0.32
N THR A 43 4.67 -1.98 -0.63
CA THR A 43 3.51 -2.79 -1.03
C THR A 43 3.25 -4.00 -0.12
N GLY A 44 4.07 -4.21 0.91
CA GLY A 44 3.93 -5.34 1.84
C GLY A 44 4.40 -6.70 1.31
N ILE A 45 5.09 -6.73 0.16
CA ILE A 45 5.44 -8.00 -0.50
C ILE A 45 6.42 -8.84 0.31
N VAL A 46 7.40 -8.21 0.97
CA VAL A 46 8.38 -8.91 1.81
C VAL A 46 7.67 -9.43 3.06
N GLY A 47 7.00 -8.59 3.83
CA GLY A 47 6.25 -9.00 5.02
C GLY A 47 5.23 -10.12 4.72
N SER A 48 4.48 -10.01 3.61
CA SER A 48 3.53 -11.06 3.17
C SER A 48 4.23 -12.38 2.84
N SER A 49 5.45 -12.34 2.28
CA SER A 49 6.25 -13.54 2.01
C SER A 49 6.63 -14.26 3.31
N PHE A 50 7.06 -13.52 4.35
CA PHE A 50 7.41 -14.11 5.64
C PHE A 50 6.19 -14.54 6.45
N LYS A 51 5.05 -13.85 6.31
CA LYS A 51 3.77 -14.32 6.85
C LYS A 51 3.39 -15.69 6.28
N ARG A 52 3.57 -15.89 4.96
CA ARG A 52 3.31 -17.19 4.29
C ARG A 52 4.23 -18.31 4.80
N LEU A 53 5.43 -17.99 5.27
CA LEU A 53 6.35 -18.94 5.93
C LEU A 53 5.94 -19.26 7.37
N GLY A 54 4.95 -18.57 7.93
CA GLY A 54 4.43 -18.78 9.27
C GLY A 54 4.98 -17.82 10.33
N CYS A 55 5.86 -16.87 9.98
CA CYS A 55 6.36 -15.87 10.91
C CYS A 55 5.23 -15.02 11.50
N GLN A 56 5.39 -14.58 12.74
CA GLN A 56 4.69 -13.39 13.20
C GLN A 56 5.32 -12.17 12.53
N VAL A 57 4.52 -11.33 11.90
CA VAL A 57 5.02 -10.20 11.12
C VAL A 57 4.63 -8.88 11.76
N ILE A 58 5.62 -7.99 11.87
CA ILE A 58 5.44 -6.57 12.20
C ILE A 58 5.76 -5.77 10.94
N SER A 59 4.83 -4.97 10.43
CA SER A 59 5.08 -4.14 9.25
C SER A 59 4.74 -2.68 9.53
N ASN A 60 5.47 -1.80 8.86
CA ASN A 60 5.25 -0.36 8.96
C ASN A 60 5.51 0.34 7.63
N ASP A 61 4.74 1.36 7.33
CA ASP A 61 5.08 2.34 6.31
C ASP A 61 4.56 3.72 6.69
N LEU A 62 5.29 4.76 6.32
CA LEU A 62 4.92 6.15 6.59
C LEU A 62 3.73 6.61 5.74
N HIS A 63 3.51 5.99 4.57
CA HIS A 63 2.46 6.36 3.63
C HIS A 63 1.17 5.59 3.90
N TYR A 64 0.05 6.31 3.90
CA TYR A 64 -1.24 5.71 4.22
C TYR A 64 -1.72 4.72 3.14
N TYR A 65 -1.42 4.96 1.86
CA TYR A 65 -1.73 3.97 0.81
C TYR A 65 -0.99 2.64 1.03
N SER A 66 0.29 2.69 1.46
CA SER A 66 1.06 1.50 1.84
C SER A 66 0.46 0.84 3.09
N TYR A 67 0.11 1.65 4.11
CA TYR A 67 -0.57 1.16 5.30
C TYR A 67 -1.85 0.39 4.97
N CYS A 68 -2.68 0.88 4.05
CA CYS A 68 -3.88 0.15 3.61
C CYS A 68 -3.52 -1.22 3.03
N LEU A 69 -2.50 -1.29 2.17
CA LEU A 69 -2.04 -2.54 1.56
C LEU A 69 -1.54 -3.55 2.61
N ILE A 70 -0.70 -3.11 3.54
CA ILE A 70 -0.14 -3.99 4.55
C ILE A 70 -1.17 -4.40 5.61
N LYS A 71 -2.17 -3.56 5.92
CA LYS A 71 -3.33 -3.93 6.74
C LYS A 71 -4.09 -5.09 6.09
N ALA A 72 -4.38 -4.99 4.80
CA ALA A 72 -5.10 -6.03 4.07
C ALA A 72 -4.30 -7.35 3.95
N LEU A 73 -3.00 -7.27 3.66
CA LEU A 73 -2.20 -8.45 3.31
C LEU A 73 -1.52 -9.10 4.52
N ILE A 74 -1.14 -8.31 5.52
CA ILE A 74 -0.30 -8.76 6.64
C ILE A 74 -1.12 -8.90 7.93
N GLU A 75 -1.81 -7.85 8.37
CA GLU A 75 -2.55 -7.91 9.63
C GLU A 75 -3.80 -8.79 9.52
N ASN A 76 -4.46 -8.76 8.36
CA ASN A 76 -5.67 -9.55 8.18
C ASN A 76 -5.41 -11.06 8.23
N ASN A 77 -5.99 -11.72 9.22
CA ASN A 77 -6.03 -13.17 9.42
C ASN A 77 -7.47 -13.72 9.44
N LYS A 78 -8.43 -12.96 8.91
CA LYS A 78 -9.85 -13.34 8.89
C LYS A 78 -10.36 -13.41 7.45
N GLU A 79 -11.28 -14.31 7.22
CA GLU A 79 -12.09 -14.37 6.00
C GLU A 79 -12.87 -13.06 5.82
N LEU A 80 -13.09 -12.69 4.57
CA LEU A 80 -13.89 -11.51 4.20
C LEU A 80 -15.34 -11.97 4.03
N GLU A 81 -16.13 -11.86 5.07
CA GLU A 81 -17.48 -12.39 5.12
C GLU A 81 -18.57 -11.41 4.71
N PHE A 82 -18.29 -10.10 4.75
CA PHE A 82 -19.23 -9.01 4.43
C PHE A 82 -20.61 -9.15 5.09
N LYS A 83 -20.63 -9.60 6.35
CA LYS A 83 -21.86 -9.90 7.10
C LYS A 83 -22.79 -8.69 7.21
N GLY A 84 -22.24 -7.50 7.37
CA GLY A 84 -23.06 -6.28 7.48
C GLY A 84 -23.75 -5.93 6.18
N LEU A 85 -23.15 -6.22 5.03
CA LEU A 85 -23.71 -5.96 3.70
C LEU A 85 -24.90 -6.85 3.35
N VAL A 86 -25.14 -7.91 4.08
CA VAL A 86 -26.37 -8.73 3.92
C VAL A 86 -27.64 -7.91 4.13
N ARG A 87 -27.58 -6.80 4.85
CA ARG A 87 -28.73 -5.90 5.04
C ARG A 87 -29.11 -5.16 3.76
N GLU A 88 -28.12 -4.78 2.95
CA GLU A 88 -28.34 -4.12 1.66
C GLU A 88 -28.46 -5.12 0.50
N TYR A 89 -27.77 -6.24 0.59
CA TYR A 89 -27.68 -7.29 -0.43
C TYR A 89 -28.05 -8.67 0.20
N PRO A 90 -29.34 -8.97 0.38
CA PRO A 90 -29.79 -10.24 1.02
C PRO A 90 -29.28 -11.51 0.33
N GLU A 91 -28.93 -11.42 -0.96
CA GLU A 91 -28.38 -12.49 -1.78
C GLU A 91 -27.06 -13.05 -1.24
N LEU A 92 -26.26 -12.20 -0.55
CA LEU A 92 -24.99 -12.58 0.08
C LEU A 92 -25.11 -13.75 1.06
N LYS A 93 -26.32 -14.03 1.59
CA LYS A 93 -26.55 -15.18 2.47
C LYS A 93 -26.30 -16.52 1.76
N ASN A 94 -26.56 -16.56 0.45
CA ASN A 94 -26.56 -17.79 -0.35
C ASN A 94 -25.41 -17.84 -1.36
N ILE A 95 -24.55 -16.80 -1.40
CA ILE A 95 -23.43 -16.72 -2.32
C ILE A 95 -22.19 -17.31 -1.66
N GLU A 96 -21.55 -18.27 -2.33
CA GLU A 96 -20.33 -18.93 -1.87
C GLU A 96 -19.13 -17.94 -1.94
N ASN A 97 -18.91 -17.31 -3.10
CA ASN A 97 -17.85 -16.30 -3.27
C ASN A 97 -18.41 -14.89 -3.08
N LYS A 98 -18.53 -14.47 -1.82
CA LYS A 98 -19.04 -13.14 -1.44
C LYS A 98 -18.15 -12.02 -1.95
N LEU A 99 -16.82 -12.19 -1.93
CA LEU A 99 -15.87 -11.19 -2.40
C LEU A 99 -16.07 -10.88 -3.89
N SER A 100 -16.17 -11.90 -4.73
CA SER A 100 -16.44 -11.72 -6.16
C SER A 100 -17.76 -11.00 -6.40
N PHE A 101 -18.80 -11.29 -5.61
CA PHE A 101 -20.09 -10.60 -5.69
C PHE A 101 -19.93 -9.11 -5.33
N ILE A 102 -19.21 -8.76 -4.25
CA ILE A 102 -18.96 -7.39 -3.85
C ILE A 102 -18.13 -6.65 -4.89
N ILE A 103 -17.11 -7.28 -5.47
CA ILE A 103 -16.33 -6.71 -6.60
C ILE A 103 -17.26 -6.38 -7.77
N ASN A 104 -18.15 -7.27 -8.15
CA ASN A 104 -19.13 -7.03 -9.23
C ASN A 104 -20.05 -5.85 -8.93
N ILE A 105 -20.51 -5.68 -7.68
CA ILE A 105 -21.29 -4.50 -7.28
C ILE A 105 -20.46 -3.23 -7.49
N LEU A 106 -19.23 -3.18 -6.99
CA LEU A 106 -18.36 -2.01 -7.12
C LEU A 106 -18.03 -1.70 -8.58
N GLU A 107 -17.76 -2.70 -9.40
CA GLU A 107 -17.50 -2.52 -10.82
C GLU A 107 -18.72 -2.09 -11.63
N SER A 108 -19.95 -2.45 -11.18
CA SER A 108 -21.20 -2.05 -11.83
C SER A 108 -21.64 -0.62 -11.51
N LEU A 109 -21.07 0.03 -10.51
CA LEU A 109 -21.43 1.41 -10.15
C LEU A 109 -21.31 2.34 -11.37
N GLU A 110 -22.24 3.26 -11.53
CA GLU A 110 -22.07 4.38 -12.44
C GLU A 110 -20.93 5.28 -11.95
N GLY A 111 -20.14 5.84 -12.87
CA GLY A 111 -19.06 6.74 -12.52
C GLY A 111 -19.60 8.07 -11.99
N GLU A 112 -18.93 8.66 -11.00
CA GLU A 112 -19.27 9.97 -10.44
C GLU A 112 -18.14 10.98 -10.62
N LYS A 113 -18.48 12.26 -10.78
CA LYS A 113 -17.51 13.35 -10.93
C LYS A 113 -17.02 13.84 -9.57
N GLY A 114 -16.28 12.96 -8.86
CA GLY A 114 -15.71 13.27 -7.56
C GLY A 114 -14.32 13.94 -7.62
N PHE A 115 -13.57 13.81 -6.56
CA PHE A 115 -12.28 14.50 -6.39
C PHE A 115 -11.24 14.06 -7.43
N ILE A 116 -11.15 12.77 -7.73
CA ILE A 116 -10.15 12.22 -8.66
C ILE A 116 -10.44 12.68 -10.07
N TYR A 117 -11.69 12.57 -10.51
CA TYR A 117 -12.11 13.09 -11.82
C TYR A 117 -11.79 14.59 -11.95
N ASN A 118 -12.24 15.39 -10.98
CA ASN A 118 -12.13 16.85 -11.05
C ASN A 118 -10.70 17.38 -11.01
N ASN A 119 -9.73 16.59 -10.55
CA ASN A 119 -8.37 17.04 -10.31
C ASN A 119 -7.30 16.29 -11.12
N TYR A 120 -7.58 15.08 -11.61
CA TYR A 120 -6.57 14.22 -12.26
C TYR A 120 -6.98 13.66 -13.63
N CYS A 121 -8.20 13.99 -14.11
CA CYS A 121 -8.67 13.65 -15.45
C CYS A 121 -8.77 14.87 -16.35
N LEU A 122 -8.71 14.66 -17.68
CA LEU A 122 -8.75 15.76 -18.62
C LEU A 122 -10.09 16.52 -18.54
N GLY A 123 -11.22 15.80 -18.58
CA GLY A 123 -12.55 16.43 -18.54
C GLY A 123 -12.80 17.25 -17.28
N GLY A 124 -12.26 16.82 -16.14
CA GLY A 124 -12.36 17.56 -14.87
C GLY A 124 -11.38 18.73 -14.75
N THR A 125 -10.30 18.76 -15.55
CA THR A 125 -9.26 19.80 -15.48
C THR A 125 -9.18 20.68 -16.73
N GLN A 126 -9.99 20.40 -17.75
CA GLN A 126 -10.01 21.17 -18.99
C GLN A 126 -10.31 22.66 -18.75
N GLY A 127 -9.48 23.53 -19.33
CA GLY A 127 -9.57 24.97 -19.14
C GLY A 127 -9.09 25.50 -17.81
N LYS A 128 -8.59 24.65 -16.89
CA LYS A 128 -7.90 25.08 -15.68
C LYS A 128 -6.44 25.43 -16.00
N GLU A 129 -5.74 26.08 -15.06
CA GLU A 129 -4.31 26.42 -15.18
C GLU A 129 -3.45 25.20 -15.59
N PHE A 130 -3.76 24.03 -15.05
CA PHE A 130 -3.08 22.78 -15.36
C PHE A 130 -4.08 21.70 -15.76
N GLU A 131 -4.07 21.32 -17.02
CA GLU A 131 -4.80 20.15 -17.50
C GLU A 131 -4.02 18.89 -17.17
N ARG A 132 -4.70 17.90 -16.59
CA ARG A 132 -4.08 16.64 -16.13
C ARG A 132 -4.76 15.44 -16.76
N VAL A 133 -3.95 14.43 -17.10
CA VAL A 133 -4.41 13.22 -17.78
C VAL A 133 -3.79 12.00 -17.10
N TYR A 134 -3.96 11.90 -15.78
CA TYR A 134 -3.48 10.73 -15.03
C TYR A 134 -4.36 9.51 -15.25
N PHE A 135 -5.64 9.72 -15.47
CA PHE A 135 -6.61 8.67 -15.79
C PHE A 135 -7.50 9.13 -16.96
N SER A 136 -8.14 8.16 -17.63
CA SER A 136 -9.28 8.51 -18.48
C SER A 136 -10.42 9.07 -17.63
N ASP A 137 -11.32 9.82 -18.23
CA ASP A 137 -12.46 10.41 -17.52
C ASP A 137 -13.33 9.30 -16.89
N GLU A 138 -13.55 8.20 -17.63
CA GLU A 138 -14.32 7.05 -17.17
C GLU A 138 -13.67 6.37 -15.97
N ASN A 139 -12.34 6.17 -16.00
CA ASN A 139 -11.61 5.53 -14.91
C ASN A 139 -11.53 6.42 -13.67
N GLY A 140 -11.37 7.74 -13.84
CA GLY A 140 -11.41 8.68 -12.73
C GLY A 140 -12.78 8.71 -12.04
N MET A 141 -13.85 8.81 -12.85
CA MET A 141 -15.22 8.76 -12.33
C MET A 141 -15.54 7.42 -11.66
N LYS A 142 -15.07 6.30 -12.22
CA LYS A 142 -15.25 4.98 -11.62
C LYS A 142 -14.49 4.85 -10.30
N CYS A 143 -13.27 5.39 -10.23
CA CYS A 143 -12.48 5.42 -8.99
C CYS A 143 -13.22 6.20 -7.89
N ASP A 144 -13.75 7.38 -8.21
CA ASP A 144 -14.52 8.18 -7.26
C ASP A 144 -15.77 7.42 -6.77
N ALA A 145 -16.57 6.85 -7.66
CA ALA A 145 -17.77 6.09 -7.31
C ALA A 145 -17.45 4.89 -6.40
N ILE A 146 -16.40 4.12 -6.71
CA ILE A 146 -15.98 2.98 -5.89
C ILE A 146 -15.50 3.47 -4.52
N ARG A 147 -14.68 4.52 -4.48
CA ARG A 147 -14.11 5.02 -3.24
C ARG A 147 -15.18 5.59 -2.31
N SER A 148 -16.12 6.36 -2.86
CA SER A 148 -17.29 6.88 -2.13
C SER A 148 -18.14 5.74 -1.56
N LYS A 149 -18.38 4.69 -2.35
CA LYS A 149 -19.19 3.54 -1.91
C LYS A 149 -18.55 2.75 -0.78
N ILE A 150 -17.23 2.55 -0.84
CA ILE A 150 -16.48 1.89 0.23
C ILE A 150 -16.56 2.72 1.52
N GLU A 151 -16.45 4.06 1.44
CA GLU A 151 -16.56 4.93 2.62
C GLU A 151 -17.99 4.93 3.18
N GLU A 152 -19.00 5.00 2.32
CA GLU A 152 -20.41 4.87 2.72
C GLU A 152 -20.66 3.59 3.53
N TRP A 153 -20.15 2.44 3.06
CA TRP A 153 -20.29 1.18 3.78
C TRP A 153 -19.59 1.18 5.13
N LYS A 154 -18.41 1.81 5.21
CA LYS A 154 -17.68 1.95 6.47
C LYS A 154 -18.41 2.85 7.46
N GLU A 155 -18.89 4.03 7.02
CA GLU A 155 -19.64 4.99 7.86
C GLU A 155 -20.95 4.39 8.40
N LYS A 156 -21.61 3.57 7.59
CA LYS A 156 -22.81 2.83 7.98
C LYS A 156 -22.51 1.57 8.80
N HIS A 157 -21.25 1.28 9.12
CA HIS A 157 -20.82 0.06 9.82
C HIS A 157 -21.31 -1.24 9.14
N LEU A 158 -21.31 -1.27 7.80
CA LEU A 158 -21.70 -2.42 7.00
C LEU A 158 -20.53 -3.32 6.63
N ILE A 159 -19.31 -2.82 6.76
CA ILE A 159 -18.07 -3.58 6.54
C ILE A 159 -17.16 -3.48 7.76
N GLU A 160 -16.43 -4.55 8.03
CA GLU A 160 -15.42 -4.63 9.07
C GLU A 160 -14.14 -3.90 8.65
N GLU A 161 -13.24 -3.61 9.61
CA GLU A 161 -11.98 -2.90 9.31
C GLU A 161 -11.10 -3.66 8.31
N ASN A 162 -10.99 -4.98 8.42
CA ASN A 162 -10.23 -5.81 7.48
C ASN A 162 -10.85 -5.81 6.08
N GLU A 163 -12.18 -5.79 5.97
CA GLU A 163 -12.91 -5.69 4.70
C GLU A 163 -12.68 -4.31 4.06
N TYR A 164 -12.75 -3.24 4.86
CA TYR A 164 -12.46 -1.88 4.39
C TYR A 164 -11.06 -1.76 3.79
N PHE A 165 -10.02 -2.15 4.53
CA PHE A 165 -8.65 -2.05 4.02
C PHE A 165 -8.40 -2.95 2.82
N TYR A 166 -9.05 -4.10 2.76
CA TYR A 166 -8.96 -4.97 1.58
C TYR A 166 -9.58 -4.31 0.34
N LEU A 167 -10.79 -3.74 0.46
CA LEU A 167 -11.45 -3.07 -0.65
C LEU A 167 -10.67 -1.84 -1.13
N ILE A 168 -10.11 -1.03 -0.22
CA ILE A 168 -9.20 0.05 -0.58
C ILE A 168 -7.97 -0.49 -1.33
N SER A 169 -7.40 -1.60 -0.89
CA SER A 169 -6.21 -2.19 -1.50
C SER A 169 -6.46 -2.65 -2.93
N ILE A 170 -7.59 -3.34 -3.20
CA ILE A 170 -7.92 -3.76 -4.57
C ILE A 170 -8.23 -2.56 -5.48
N LEU A 171 -8.80 -1.47 -4.95
CA LEU A 171 -8.99 -0.23 -5.69
C LEU A 171 -7.65 0.41 -6.04
N LEU A 172 -6.71 0.52 -5.09
CA LEU A 172 -5.36 1.08 -5.33
C LEU A 172 -4.59 0.27 -6.37
N GLU A 173 -4.67 -1.06 -6.31
CA GLU A 173 -4.05 -1.95 -7.31
C GLU A 173 -4.71 -1.78 -8.69
N GLY A 174 -6.04 -1.71 -8.75
CA GLY A 174 -6.79 -1.58 -10.00
C GLY A 174 -6.54 -0.24 -10.69
N ILE A 175 -6.60 0.87 -9.95
CA ILE A 175 -6.41 2.20 -10.51
C ILE A 175 -4.96 2.42 -10.99
N ASP A 176 -3.97 1.83 -10.30
CA ASP A 176 -2.57 1.88 -10.73
C ASP A 176 -2.34 1.18 -12.10
N GLN A 177 -3.07 0.11 -12.40
CA GLN A 177 -2.97 -0.59 -13.67
C GLN A 177 -3.43 0.28 -14.86
N VAL A 178 -4.36 1.20 -14.62
CA VAL A 178 -4.91 2.12 -15.62
C VAL A 178 -4.39 3.55 -15.48
N ALA A 179 -3.36 3.75 -14.67
CA ALA A 179 -2.70 5.06 -14.56
C ALA A 179 -1.93 5.42 -15.82
N ASN A 180 -2.12 6.64 -16.34
CA ASN A 180 -1.46 7.17 -17.54
C ASN A 180 -0.10 7.79 -17.23
N THR A 181 0.75 7.00 -16.58
CA THR A 181 2.12 7.37 -16.19
C THR A 181 3.14 6.44 -16.85
N ALA A 182 4.39 6.85 -16.89
CA ALA A 182 5.48 5.97 -17.33
C ALA A 182 5.87 4.96 -16.22
N SER A 183 5.89 5.41 -14.96
CA SER A 183 6.26 4.58 -13.81
C SER A 183 5.63 5.11 -12.51
N VAL A 184 5.79 6.39 -12.20
CA VAL A 184 5.30 7.05 -10.97
C VAL A 184 4.43 8.24 -11.30
N TYR A 185 3.72 8.75 -10.30
CA TYR A 185 2.79 9.87 -10.43
C TYR A 185 3.47 11.26 -10.41
N GLY A 186 4.80 11.31 -10.37
CA GLY A 186 5.54 12.58 -10.52
C GLY A 186 5.37 13.25 -11.91
N ALA A 187 4.81 12.52 -12.89
CA ALA A 187 4.43 13.04 -14.21
C ALA A 187 3.41 12.12 -14.89
N PHE A 188 2.58 12.69 -15.74
CA PHE A 188 1.65 11.95 -16.59
C PHE A 188 2.03 12.06 -18.07
N LEU A 189 1.59 11.11 -18.89
CA LEU A 189 1.79 11.14 -20.34
C LEU A 189 0.79 12.08 -20.99
N LYS A 190 1.22 12.84 -22.00
CA LYS A 190 0.35 13.80 -22.72
C LYS A 190 -0.80 13.14 -23.48
N LYS A 191 -0.61 11.89 -23.90
CA LYS A 191 -1.63 11.07 -24.59
C LYS A 191 -1.92 9.85 -23.74
N ILE A 192 -3.18 9.45 -23.70
CA ILE A 192 -3.62 8.24 -23.00
C ILE A 192 -2.95 7.01 -23.64
N LYS A 193 -2.18 6.25 -22.86
CA LYS A 193 -1.56 4.98 -23.29
C LYS A 193 -2.60 3.85 -23.35
N LYS A 194 -2.34 2.83 -24.15
CA LYS A 194 -3.27 1.70 -24.36
C LYS A 194 -3.75 1.03 -23.05
N SER A 195 -2.88 0.89 -22.04
CA SER A 195 -3.28 0.32 -20.75
C SER A 195 -4.20 1.25 -19.96
N ALA A 196 -3.99 2.56 -20.03
CA ALA A 196 -4.81 3.57 -19.34
C ALA A 196 -6.18 3.80 -20.00
N ALA A 197 -6.34 3.37 -21.25
CA ALA A 197 -7.62 3.38 -21.97
C ALA A 197 -8.50 2.14 -21.66
N LYS A 198 -7.96 1.15 -20.92
CA LYS A 198 -8.77 -0.02 -20.48
C LYS A 198 -9.64 0.40 -19.30
N PRO A 199 -10.81 -0.24 -19.13
CA PRO A 199 -11.64 0.01 -17.95
C PRO A 199 -10.91 -0.41 -16.66
N LEU A 200 -11.14 0.35 -15.59
CA LEU A 200 -10.74 -0.02 -14.24
C LEU A 200 -11.37 -1.34 -13.85
N GLN A 201 -10.55 -2.29 -13.43
CA GLN A 201 -10.97 -3.59 -12.92
C GLN A 201 -10.39 -3.82 -11.53
N LEU A 202 -11.20 -4.36 -10.64
CA LEU A 202 -10.79 -4.80 -9.32
C LEU A 202 -10.38 -6.27 -9.37
N LYS A 203 -9.18 -6.58 -8.88
CA LYS A 203 -8.69 -7.96 -8.83
C LYS A 203 -8.50 -8.40 -7.40
N GLU A 204 -8.91 -9.61 -7.11
CA GLU A 204 -8.69 -10.21 -5.79
C GLU A 204 -7.20 -10.27 -5.47
N LEU A 205 -6.86 -9.92 -4.23
CA LEU A 205 -5.54 -10.09 -3.66
C LEU A 205 -5.52 -11.34 -2.80
N THR A 206 -4.49 -12.15 -2.94
CA THR A 206 -4.31 -13.34 -2.12
C THR A 206 -3.89 -12.94 -0.71
N ILE A 207 -4.69 -13.28 0.29
CA ILE A 207 -4.36 -13.12 1.70
C ILE A 207 -3.77 -14.45 2.19
N ASN A 208 -2.58 -14.40 2.77
CA ASN A 208 -2.01 -15.53 3.47
C ASN A 208 -2.46 -15.50 4.93
N PHE A 209 -3.09 -16.55 5.40
CA PHE A 209 -3.47 -16.68 6.81
C PHE A 209 -2.37 -17.42 7.59
N ASN A 210 -2.12 -16.98 8.80
CA ASN A 210 -1.33 -17.70 9.79
C ASN A 210 -1.95 -17.52 11.18
N ASN A 211 -1.58 -18.36 12.13
CA ASN A 211 -2.13 -18.32 13.51
C ASN A 211 -1.34 -17.36 14.39
N LYS A 212 -0.87 -16.23 13.85
CA LYS A 212 -0.05 -15.23 14.54
C LYS A 212 -0.76 -13.90 14.68
N GLU A 213 -0.46 -13.17 15.73
CA GLU A 213 -0.88 -11.79 15.90
C GLU A 213 0.06 -10.87 15.10
N ASN A 214 -0.21 -10.71 13.79
CA ASN A 214 0.55 -9.78 12.97
C ASN A 214 0.15 -8.35 13.31
N LYS A 215 1.12 -7.42 13.27
CA LYS A 215 0.89 -6.00 13.61
C LYS A 215 1.34 -5.09 12.48
N VAL A 216 0.53 -4.08 12.22
CA VAL A 216 0.78 -3.10 11.16
C VAL A 216 0.68 -1.69 11.71
N TYR A 217 1.65 -0.85 11.35
CA TYR A 217 1.76 0.53 11.81
C TYR A 217 1.85 1.51 10.64
N ASN A 218 1.47 2.77 10.90
CA ASN A 218 1.64 3.91 9.98
C ASN A 218 2.36 5.05 10.72
N ASP A 219 3.56 4.75 11.20
CA ASP A 219 4.32 5.61 12.10
C ASP A 219 5.68 6.03 11.51
N ASP A 220 6.31 7.08 12.06
CA ASP A 220 7.74 7.30 11.85
C ASP A 220 8.51 6.12 12.45
N ILE A 221 9.33 5.47 11.64
CA ILE A 221 10.08 4.28 12.04
C ILE A 221 11.00 4.54 13.24
N ASN A 222 11.55 5.76 13.39
CA ASN A 222 12.43 6.11 14.49
C ASN A 222 11.70 6.21 15.83
N ASP A 223 10.41 6.50 15.80
CA ASP A 223 9.54 6.46 16.99
C ASP A 223 9.03 5.02 17.23
N LEU A 224 8.70 4.30 16.17
CA LEU A 224 8.21 2.94 16.26
C LEU A 224 9.26 1.97 16.82
N ILE A 225 10.53 2.10 16.41
CA ILE A 225 11.61 1.18 16.82
C ILE A 225 11.82 1.13 18.35
N LEU A 226 11.42 2.18 19.06
CA LEU A 226 11.52 2.25 20.52
C LEU A 226 10.48 1.36 21.23
N ARG A 227 9.42 0.93 20.52
CA ARG A 227 8.23 0.27 21.06
C ARG A 227 8.05 -1.17 20.59
N ILE A 228 8.90 -1.63 19.68
CA ILE A 228 8.81 -2.97 19.09
C ILE A 228 10.10 -3.74 19.31
N GLU A 229 9.96 -5.06 19.32
CA GLU A 229 11.07 -6.01 19.44
C GLU A 229 10.78 -7.28 18.63
N GLY A 230 11.80 -8.05 18.29
CA GLY A 230 11.64 -9.27 17.53
C GLY A 230 12.95 -9.99 17.23
N ASP A 231 12.92 -10.89 16.28
CA ASP A 231 14.07 -11.70 15.90
C ASP A 231 14.81 -11.14 14.70
N VAL A 232 14.09 -10.83 13.63
CA VAL A 232 14.64 -10.39 12.35
C VAL A 232 14.06 -9.04 12.00
N LEU A 233 14.92 -8.04 11.84
CA LEU A 233 14.57 -6.72 11.34
C LEU A 233 15.09 -6.57 9.90
N TYR A 234 14.18 -6.39 8.96
CA TYR A 234 14.49 -6.08 7.56
C TYR A 234 14.25 -4.59 7.29
N LEU A 235 15.26 -3.95 6.71
CA LEU A 235 15.27 -2.53 6.42
C LEU A 235 15.57 -2.30 4.92
N ASP A 236 14.70 -1.58 4.24
CA ASP A 236 14.84 -1.16 2.85
C ASP A 236 14.56 0.36 2.72
N PRO A 237 15.40 1.20 3.37
CA PRO A 237 15.19 2.63 3.39
C PRO A 237 15.32 3.25 1.99
N PRO A 238 14.75 4.44 1.72
CA PRO A 238 14.97 5.16 0.47
C PRO A 238 16.47 5.40 0.20
N TYR A 239 16.93 5.10 -1.03
CA TYR A 239 18.34 5.24 -1.43
C TYR A 239 18.69 6.59 -2.05
N ASN A 240 17.70 7.45 -2.30
CA ASN A 240 17.91 8.69 -3.01
C ASN A 240 17.10 9.85 -2.38
N HIS A 241 17.37 11.07 -2.85
CA HIS A 241 16.75 12.29 -2.34
C HIS A 241 15.27 12.47 -2.75
N ARG A 242 14.73 11.61 -3.62
CA ARG A 242 13.34 11.72 -4.07
C ARG A 242 12.40 11.16 -3.02
N GLN A 243 11.45 11.98 -2.58
CA GLN A 243 10.43 11.56 -1.62
C GLN A 243 9.40 10.64 -2.29
N TYR A 244 9.14 9.49 -1.70
CA TYR A 244 8.10 8.58 -2.16
C TYR A 244 6.72 9.23 -2.10
N SER A 245 6.49 10.13 -1.14
CA SER A 245 5.28 10.94 -1.04
C SER A 245 4.97 11.71 -2.32
N SER A 246 5.97 12.26 -3.02
CA SER A 246 5.78 12.93 -4.30
C SER A 246 5.59 11.97 -5.48
N ASN A 247 6.16 10.77 -5.38
CA ASN A 247 6.05 9.76 -6.43
C ASN A 247 4.68 9.06 -6.46
N TYR A 248 4.02 8.96 -5.30
CA TYR A 248 2.77 8.21 -5.12
C TYR A 248 1.63 9.05 -4.52
N HIS A 249 1.72 10.39 -4.66
CA HIS A 249 0.77 11.33 -4.06
C HIS A 249 -0.70 11.09 -4.47
N ILE A 250 -0.95 10.56 -5.66
CA ILE A 250 -2.31 10.28 -6.10
C ILE A 250 -2.86 9.04 -5.40
N LEU A 251 -2.04 7.99 -5.24
CA LEU A 251 -2.46 6.81 -4.45
C LEU A 251 -2.74 7.18 -3.00
N GLU A 252 -1.93 8.06 -2.41
CA GLU A 252 -2.17 8.62 -1.06
C GLU A 252 -3.49 9.38 -1.01
N THR A 253 -3.80 10.16 -2.05
CA THR A 253 -5.05 10.93 -2.16
C THR A 253 -6.26 9.99 -2.30
N ILE A 254 -6.17 8.94 -3.11
CA ILE A 254 -7.23 7.95 -3.26
C ILE A 254 -7.44 7.17 -1.95
N ALA A 255 -6.36 6.74 -1.29
CA ALA A 255 -6.44 6.00 -0.04
C ALA A 255 -7.10 6.82 1.08
N LYS A 256 -6.68 8.07 1.26
CA LYS A 256 -7.24 8.98 2.27
C LYS A 256 -8.61 9.54 1.89
N TYR A 257 -8.76 9.89 0.64
CA TYR A 257 -9.94 10.54 0.06
C TYR A 257 -10.41 11.78 0.85
N ASP A 258 -9.42 12.55 1.30
CA ASP A 258 -9.56 13.70 2.20
C ASP A 258 -9.62 15.05 1.48
N GLU A 259 -9.81 15.04 0.16
CA GLU A 259 -9.97 16.21 -0.73
C GLU A 259 -8.91 17.31 -0.47
N PRO A 260 -7.62 16.99 -0.51
CA PRO A 260 -6.58 17.95 -0.14
C PRO A 260 -6.49 19.11 -1.13
N ILE A 261 -5.98 20.25 -0.67
CA ILE A 261 -5.53 21.30 -1.59
C ILE A 261 -4.36 20.75 -2.40
N ILE A 262 -4.51 20.75 -3.73
CA ILE A 262 -3.47 20.30 -4.64
C ILE A 262 -2.74 21.45 -5.31
N MET A 263 -1.45 21.27 -5.60
CA MET A 263 -0.57 22.33 -6.08
C MET A 263 0.21 21.90 -7.32
N GLY A 264 0.54 22.88 -8.13
CA GLY A 264 1.43 22.76 -9.28
C GLY A 264 0.89 21.86 -10.40
N LYS A 265 1.70 21.67 -11.42
CA LYS A 265 1.30 20.96 -12.65
C LYS A 265 0.90 19.51 -12.39
N THR A 266 1.53 18.83 -11.47
CA THR A 266 1.30 17.41 -11.17
C THR A 266 0.19 17.17 -10.17
N GLY A 267 -0.41 18.24 -9.58
CA GLY A 267 -1.49 18.11 -8.61
C GLY A 267 -1.03 17.48 -7.30
N LEU A 268 0.14 17.91 -6.79
CA LEU A 268 0.67 17.43 -5.51
C LEU A 268 -0.19 17.90 -4.34
N ARG A 269 -0.51 16.98 -3.45
CA ARG A 269 -1.02 17.30 -2.11
C ARG A 269 0.14 17.78 -1.21
N ASP A 270 -0.16 18.46 -0.12
CA ASP A 270 0.85 18.66 0.93
C ASP A 270 1.27 17.32 1.53
N TYR A 271 2.57 17.07 1.51
CA TYR A 271 3.20 15.88 2.08
C TYR A 271 4.35 16.27 3.05
N SER A 272 4.36 17.49 3.52
CA SER A 272 5.42 18.01 4.41
C SER A 272 5.64 17.14 5.65
N TYR A 273 4.56 16.59 6.19
CA TYR A 273 4.54 15.69 7.36
C TYR A 273 4.96 14.24 7.06
N GLN A 274 5.04 13.85 5.78
CA GLN A 274 5.46 12.52 5.32
C GLN A 274 6.85 12.53 4.66
N LYS A 275 7.63 13.59 4.86
CA LYS A 275 9.00 13.63 4.33
C LYS A 275 9.91 12.69 5.11
N SER A 276 10.43 11.69 4.42
CA SER A 276 11.41 10.78 5.01
C SER A 276 12.76 11.46 5.23
N LYS A 277 13.26 11.43 6.46
CA LYS A 277 14.61 11.90 6.82
C LYS A 277 15.69 11.05 6.15
N TYR A 278 15.38 9.81 5.78
CA TYR A 278 16.28 8.92 5.02
C TYR A 278 16.58 9.41 3.60
N CYS A 279 15.73 10.25 3.01
CA CYS A 279 15.99 10.92 1.74
C CYS A 279 16.93 12.14 1.87
N SER A 280 17.27 12.58 3.08
CA SER A 280 18.13 13.75 3.33
C SER A 280 19.59 13.35 3.43
N LYS A 281 20.46 13.95 2.61
CA LYS A 281 21.93 13.73 2.71
C LYS A 281 22.52 14.08 4.08
N VAL A 282 21.92 15.05 4.78
CA VAL A 282 22.42 15.51 6.09
C VAL A 282 21.87 14.68 7.24
N GLN A 283 20.59 14.30 7.16
CA GLN A 283 19.90 13.64 8.28
C GLN A 283 19.94 12.11 8.21
N SER A 284 20.13 11.51 7.03
CA SER A 284 20.01 10.07 6.84
C SER A 284 20.95 9.26 7.74
N VAL A 285 22.21 9.70 7.91
CA VAL A 285 23.19 8.99 8.74
C VAL A 285 22.75 8.98 10.20
N LEU A 286 22.42 10.13 10.77
CA LEU A 286 22.00 10.24 12.17
C LEU A 286 20.70 9.51 12.43
N THR A 287 19.76 9.58 11.47
CA THR A 287 18.46 8.89 11.55
C THR A 287 18.65 7.38 11.52
N PHE A 288 19.53 6.89 10.64
CA PHE A 288 19.84 5.45 10.55
C PHE A 288 20.61 4.95 11.77
N GLU A 289 21.56 5.72 12.26
CA GLU A 289 22.30 5.41 13.51
C GLU A 289 21.34 5.30 14.70
N HIS A 290 20.40 6.23 14.84
CA HIS A 290 19.37 6.17 15.88
C HIS A 290 18.53 4.88 15.74
N LEU A 291 18.09 4.55 14.53
CA LEU A 291 17.30 3.36 14.26
C LEU A 291 18.04 2.08 14.71
N VAL A 292 19.28 1.90 14.25
CA VAL A 292 20.06 0.69 14.55
C VAL A 292 20.42 0.60 16.03
N LYS A 293 20.78 1.71 16.68
CA LYS A 293 21.11 1.74 18.12
C LYS A 293 19.95 1.35 19.04
N ASN A 294 18.72 1.66 18.63
CA ASN A 294 17.54 1.41 19.44
C ASN A 294 16.78 0.13 19.03
N ALA A 295 17.22 -0.55 17.98
CA ALA A 295 16.60 -1.77 17.51
C ALA A 295 16.81 -2.92 18.51
N LYS A 296 15.71 -3.47 19.04
CA LYS A 296 15.69 -4.64 19.93
C LYS A 296 15.42 -5.90 19.10
N PHE A 297 16.32 -6.18 18.16
CA PHE A 297 16.23 -7.32 17.25
C PHE A 297 17.54 -8.11 17.26
N LYS A 298 17.43 -9.43 17.18
CA LYS A 298 18.59 -10.31 17.19
C LYS A 298 19.42 -10.20 15.90
N TYR A 299 18.74 -10.04 14.77
CA TYR A 299 19.36 -9.91 13.44
C TYR A 299 18.79 -8.69 12.71
N ILE A 300 19.67 -7.91 12.09
CA ILE A 300 19.30 -6.75 11.29
C ILE A 300 19.81 -6.97 9.87
N PHE A 301 18.92 -6.92 8.89
CA PHE A 301 19.22 -7.02 7.48
C PHE A 301 18.92 -5.69 6.78
N LEU A 302 19.92 -5.17 6.11
CA LEU A 302 19.81 -3.93 5.33
C LEU A 302 19.87 -4.27 3.84
N SER A 303 18.78 -3.96 3.11
CA SER A 303 18.79 -3.91 1.66
C SER A 303 19.31 -2.55 1.22
N TYR A 304 20.37 -2.54 0.43
CA TYR A 304 20.93 -1.29 -0.09
C TYR A 304 21.46 -1.48 -1.51
N ASN A 305 21.17 -0.52 -2.40
CA ASN A 305 21.67 -0.55 -3.76
C ASN A 305 23.00 0.24 -3.84
N TYR A 306 24.08 -0.44 -4.13
CA TYR A 306 25.41 0.15 -4.24
C TYR A 306 25.66 0.89 -5.57
N TYR A 307 24.88 0.56 -6.62
CA TYR A 307 25.01 1.20 -7.92
C TYR A 307 24.13 2.45 -8.00
N ARG A 308 24.77 3.59 -8.17
CA ARG A 308 24.13 4.88 -8.49
C ARG A 308 23.78 4.97 -9.96
#